data_de52b9f668c1cf32f04c49ae574d70c5
#
_entry.id   de52b9f668c1cf32f04c49ae574d70c5
#
_cell.length_a   1.000
_cell.length_b   1.000
_cell.length_c   1.000
_cell.angle_alpha   90.00
_cell.angle_beta   90.00
_cell.angle_gamma   90.00
#
_symmetry.space_group_name_H-M   'P 1'
#
loop_
_entity.id
_entity.type
_entity.pdbx_description
1 polymer ?
#
loop_
_entity_poly.entity_id
_entity_poly.type
_entity_poly.pdbx_seq_one_letter_code
_entity_poly.pdbx_strand_id
1 'polypeptide(L)'
;ENIEYVVTFLVMLIVGLVISHLAGELNTKVRDVQAHASNSRLLYELAKKLNDLDSLEEQKQLFLTTMAAHLKVACDWQLTASKQFIYLNEQQAEFGGIAFAKALNAEQLALANTACSLLYQVQEKTLLREQSAAIKVQAELERSKNTLLRSLSHDLRTPLATIMGASSMLADDDIQLSSEVIKEQAANIYEQSKILNQHFDKVMELSKVNKLAENIKWQKLPILTLISEAKSRRQQQLHNFKLHIEAQQQSICFGDETLLEIAFANMLENAARYGDGSANMQFIETQGEYQIVLTNPFANKHETSQDEGVGLGSVICDVVAKCHQGRFELTLNEQTKQATAKLIWSNSRG
;
A
#
# COMPACT_ATOMS: atom_id res chain seq x y z
N GLU A 1 91.56 -30.90 11.86
CA GLU A 1 90.78 -30.43 10.69
C GLU A 1 89.40 -31.14 10.54
N ASN A 2 89.31 -32.46 10.83
CA ASN A 2 88.03 -33.20 10.66
C ASN A 2 86.95 -32.83 11.65
N ILE A 3 87.27 -32.37 12.86
CA ILE A 3 86.27 -31.99 13.89
C ILE A 3 85.54 -30.70 13.55
N GLU A 4 86.21 -29.72 12.97
CA GLU A 4 85.62 -28.44 12.58
C GLU A 4 84.55 -28.59 11.45
N TYR A 5 84.83 -29.49 10.48
CA TYR A 5 83.85 -29.79 9.42
C TYR A 5 82.59 -30.50 9.94
N VAL A 6 82.81 -31.44 10.92
CA VAL A 6 81.67 -32.14 11.55
C VAL A 6 80.78 -31.17 12.34
N VAL A 7 81.39 -30.26 13.11
CA VAL A 7 80.65 -29.25 13.89
C VAL A 7 79.89 -28.31 12.97
N THR A 8 80.51 -27.83 11.88
CA THR A 8 79.91 -26.96 10.90
C THR A 8 78.74 -27.66 10.21
N PHE A 9 78.91 -28.93 9.82
CA PHE A 9 77.85 -29.73 9.23
C PHE A 9 76.62 -29.90 10.19
N LEU A 10 76.90 -30.19 11.48
CA LEU A 10 75.86 -30.37 12.48
C LEU A 10 75.08 -29.07 12.76
N VAL A 11 75.77 -27.93 12.80
CA VAL A 11 75.14 -26.60 12.93
C VAL A 11 74.27 -26.32 11.73
N MET A 12 74.79 -26.53 10.48
CA MET A 12 73.96 -26.33 9.26
C MET A 12 72.71 -27.23 9.21
N LEU A 13 72.85 -28.50 9.69
CA LEU A 13 71.72 -29.40 9.74
C LEU A 13 70.66 -28.93 10.73
N ILE A 14 71.06 -28.49 11.93
CA ILE A 14 70.16 -27.96 12.94
C ILE A 14 69.47 -26.70 12.43
N VAL A 15 70.19 -25.77 11.84
CA VAL A 15 69.62 -24.54 11.28
C VAL A 15 68.67 -24.84 10.12
N GLY A 16 69.00 -25.81 9.25
CA GLY A 16 68.12 -26.23 8.17
C GLY A 16 66.81 -26.87 8.70
N LEU A 17 66.88 -27.70 9.76
CA LEU A 17 65.71 -28.28 10.40
C LEU A 17 64.80 -27.22 11.08
N VAL A 18 65.41 -26.24 11.76
CA VAL A 18 64.66 -25.15 12.39
C VAL A 18 63.97 -24.26 11.34
N ILE A 19 64.70 -23.88 10.25
CA ILE A 19 64.12 -23.12 9.17
C ILE A 19 62.99 -23.88 8.48
N SER A 20 63.16 -25.19 8.21
CA SER A 20 62.12 -26.05 7.61
C SER A 20 60.88 -26.15 8.50
N HIS A 21 61.07 -26.30 9.82
CA HIS A 21 59.97 -26.35 10.78
C HIS A 21 59.21 -25.01 10.84
N LEU A 22 59.91 -23.89 10.96
CA LEU A 22 59.30 -22.54 10.97
C LEU A 22 58.60 -22.20 9.64
N ALA A 23 59.18 -22.58 8.52
CA ALA A 23 58.57 -22.40 7.21
C ALA A 23 57.27 -23.22 7.05
N GLY A 24 57.29 -24.46 7.59
CA GLY A 24 56.07 -25.31 7.64
C GLY A 24 54.95 -24.70 8.49
N GLU A 25 55.30 -24.22 9.68
CA GLU A 25 54.35 -23.59 10.61
C GLU A 25 53.78 -22.27 10.03
N LEU A 26 54.62 -21.45 9.41
CA LEU A 26 54.21 -20.22 8.75
C LEU A 26 53.24 -20.51 7.59
N ASN A 27 53.54 -21.55 6.80
CA ASN A 27 52.72 -21.87 5.62
C ASN A 27 51.32 -22.41 6.03
N THR A 28 51.22 -23.15 7.16
CA THR A 28 49.93 -23.56 7.73
C THR A 28 49.14 -22.34 8.21
N LYS A 29 49.74 -21.43 8.98
CA LYS A 29 49.08 -20.20 9.43
C LYS A 29 48.59 -19.31 8.29
N VAL A 30 49.39 -19.16 7.21
CA VAL A 30 49.00 -18.40 6.02
C VAL A 30 47.79 -19.04 5.34
N ARG A 31 47.74 -20.37 5.22
CA ARG A 31 46.60 -21.09 4.66
C ARG A 31 45.33 -20.91 5.50
N ASP A 32 45.44 -20.99 6.82
CA ASP A 32 44.30 -20.79 7.73
C ASP A 32 43.74 -19.38 7.62
N VAL A 33 44.61 -18.35 7.59
CA VAL A 33 44.16 -16.94 7.39
C VAL A 33 43.50 -16.73 6.03
N GLN A 34 44.05 -17.34 4.97
CA GLN A 34 43.44 -17.25 3.64
C GLN A 34 42.07 -17.95 3.58
N ALA A 35 41.92 -19.13 4.22
CA ALA A 35 40.66 -19.84 4.31
C ALA A 35 39.59 -19.00 5.08
N HIS A 36 39.97 -18.44 6.23
CA HIS A 36 39.06 -17.55 6.98
C HIS A 36 38.67 -16.30 6.20
N ALA A 37 39.60 -15.66 5.47
CA ALA A 37 39.30 -14.52 4.64
C ALA A 37 38.30 -14.85 3.48
N SER A 38 38.53 -16.04 2.86
CA SER A 38 37.64 -16.54 1.80
C SER A 38 36.22 -16.82 2.32
N ASN A 39 36.11 -17.51 3.48
CA ASN A 39 34.82 -17.79 4.10
C ASN A 39 34.06 -16.52 4.52
N SER A 40 34.77 -15.56 5.09
CA SER A 40 34.17 -14.26 5.47
C SER A 40 33.64 -13.49 4.25
N ARG A 41 34.41 -13.50 3.14
CA ARG A 41 33.96 -12.87 1.89
C ARG A 41 32.74 -13.56 1.30
N LEU A 42 32.69 -14.89 1.31
CA LEU A 42 31.53 -15.66 0.88
C LEU A 42 30.28 -15.28 1.67
N LEU A 43 30.37 -15.28 3.01
CA LEU A 43 29.25 -14.94 3.89
C LEU A 43 28.75 -13.51 3.64
N TYR A 44 29.65 -12.56 3.43
CA TYR A 44 29.30 -11.17 3.12
C TYR A 44 28.57 -11.05 1.78
N GLU A 45 29.09 -11.69 0.72
CA GLU A 45 28.45 -11.66 -0.59
C GLU A 45 27.11 -12.39 -0.59
N LEU A 46 27.02 -13.51 0.13
CA LEU A 46 25.77 -14.26 0.32
C LEU A 46 24.74 -13.39 1.05
N ALA A 47 25.12 -12.75 2.16
CA ALA A 47 24.23 -11.85 2.92
C ALA A 47 23.70 -10.73 2.06
N LYS A 48 24.58 -10.10 1.25
CA LYS A 48 24.19 -9.02 0.33
C LYS A 48 23.15 -9.52 -0.67
N LYS A 49 23.43 -10.60 -1.38
CA LYS A 49 22.52 -11.15 -2.40
C LYS A 49 21.19 -11.62 -1.82
N LEU A 50 21.19 -12.23 -0.62
CA LEU A 50 19.97 -12.68 0.06
C LEU A 50 19.10 -11.49 0.49
N ASN A 51 19.69 -10.38 0.92
CA ASN A 51 18.93 -9.18 1.29
C ASN A 51 18.31 -8.44 0.07
N ASP A 52 18.82 -8.67 -1.14
CA ASP A 52 18.28 -8.09 -2.38
C ASP A 52 17.07 -8.89 -2.92
N LEU A 53 16.75 -10.04 -2.33
CA LEU A 53 15.63 -10.90 -2.71
C LEU A 53 14.47 -10.74 -1.71
N ASP A 54 13.27 -10.54 -2.23
CA ASP A 54 12.05 -10.41 -1.43
C ASP A 54 11.33 -11.75 -1.21
N SER A 55 11.61 -12.77 -2.05
CA SER A 55 10.97 -14.09 -1.98
C SER A 55 11.77 -15.05 -1.12
N LEU A 56 11.11 -15.66 -0.11
CA LEU A 56 11.71 -16.70 0.73
C LEU A 56 12.20 -17.91 -0.08
N GLU A 57 11.50 -18.25 -1.16
CA GLU A 57 11.87 -19.40 -2.00
C GLU A 57 13.11 -19.10 -2.86
N GLU A 58 13.21 -17.90 -3.41
CA GLU A 58 14.40 -17.44 -4.13
C GLU A 58 15.62 -17.36 -3.21
N GLN A 59 15.43 -16.90 -1.98
CA GLN A 59 16.49 -16.89 -0.96
C GLN A 59 17.00 -18.30 -0.66
N LYS A 60 16.10 -19.30 -0.51
CA LYS A 60 16.48 -20.71 -0.30
C LYS A 60 17.27 -21.27 -1.48
N GLN A 61 16.78 -21.06 -2.70
CA GLN A 61 17.44 -21.56 -3.91
C GLN A 61 18.84 -20.95 -4.10
N LEU A 62 18.96 -19.63 -3.92
CA LEU A 62 20.26 -18.96 -3.98
C LEU A 62 21.22 -19.50 -2.93
N PHE A 63 20.73 -19.70 -1.71
CA PHE A 63 21.52 -20.25 -0.61
C PHE A 63 22.03 -21.66 -0.94
N LEU A 64 21.14 -22.58 -1.33
CA LEU A 64 21.49 -23.97 -1.66
C LEU A 64 22.51 -24.03 -2.80
N THR A 65 22.32 -23.27 -3.86
CA THR A 65 23.25 -23.25 -5.00
C THR A 65 24.63 -22.72 -4.62
N THR A 66 24.67 -21.67 -3.78
CA THR A 66 25.93 -21.06 -3.31
C THR A 66 26.68 -21.99 -2.39
N MET A 67 25.99 -22.63 -1.43
CA MET A 67 26.59 -23.56 -0.47
C MET A 67 27.06 -24.84 -1.15
N ALA A 68 26.26 -25.42 -2.07
CA ALA A 68 26.66 -26.58 -2.84
C ALA A 68 27.93 -26.35 -3.68
N ALA A 69 28.03 -25.18 -4.31
CA ALA A 69 29.20 -24.81 -5.11
C ALA A 69 30.46 -24.63 -4.25
N HIS A 70 30.33 -23.96 -3.10
CA HIS A 70 31.49 -23.68 -2.21
C HIS A 70 31.98 -24.90 -1.46
N LEU A 71 31.06 -25.68 -0.87
CA LEU A 71 31.40 -26.89 -0.11
C LEU A 71 31.73 -28.08 -1.01
N LYS A 72 31.39 -28.01 -2.32
CA LYS A 72 31.49 -29.11 -3.28
C LYS A 72 30.75 -30.37 -2.80
N VAL A 73 29.64 -30.18 -2.08
CA VAL A 73 28.76 -31.22 -1.57
C VAL A 73 27.34 -30.83 -1.95
N ALA A 74 26.58 -31.77 -2.51
CA ALA A 74 25.18 -31.55 -2.79
C ALA A 74 24.42 -31.34 -1.47
N CYS A 75 23.58 -30.32 -1.44
CA CYS A 75 22.71 -29.98 -0.31
C CYS A 75 21.28 -29.78 -0.80
N ASP A 76 20.32 -30.11 0.07
CA ASP A 76 18.90 -29.99 -0.21
C ASP A 76 18.16 -29.48 1.02
N TRP A 77 17.00 -28.83 0.75
CA TRP A 77 16.15 -28.29 1.80
C TRP A 77 15.25 -29.38 2.38
N GLN A 78 15.20 -29.51 3.69
CA GLN A 78 14.34 -30.47 4.37
C GLN A 78 13.67 -29.82 5.60
N LEU A 79 12.43 -30.25 5.88
CA LEU A 79 11.70 -29.83 7.07
C LEU A 79 11.97 -30.72 8.29
N THR A 80 12.46 -31.95 8.05
CA THR A 80 12.72 -32.93 9.10
C THR A 80 14.20 -33.37 9.11
N ALA A 81 14.76 -33.55 10.31
CA ALA A 81 16.12 -33.94 10.47
C ALA A 81 16.45 -35.28 9.81
N SER A 82 17.56 -35.35 9.07
CA SER A 82 18.17 -36.52 8.49
C SER A 82 19.58 -36.72 9.01
N LYS A 83 20.27 -37.79 8.57
CA LYS A 83 21.72 -37.93 8.83
C LYS A 83 22.43 -36.78 8.11
N GLN A 84 23.21 -35.98 8.84
CA GLN A 84 23.92 -34.79 8.29
C GLN A 84 23.01 -33.61 7.96
N PHE A 85 22.20 -33.23 8.91
CA PHE A 85 21.26 -32.15 8.83
C PHE A 85 21.68 -30.99 9.74
N ILE A 86 21.52 -29.75 9.24
CA ILE A 86 21.72 -28.52 10.00
C ILE A 86 20.42 -27.75 10.02
N TYR A 87 19.87 -27.49 11.18
CA TYR A 87 18.72 -26.59 11.33
C TYR A 87 19.10 -25.14 11.01
N LEU A 88 18.20 -24.38 10.43
CA LEU A 88 18.37 -22.93 10.33
C LEU A 88 18.37 -22.29 11.72
N ASN A 89 17.44 -22.72 12.56
CA ASN A 89 17.38 -22.38 13.97
C ASN A 89 16.91 -23.61 14.78
N GLU A 90 17.72 -24.08 15.71
CA GLU A 90 17.38 -25.25 16.55
C GLU A 90 16.16 -25.04 17.44
N GLN A 91 15.87 -23.77 17.82
CA GLN A 91 14.71 -23.42 18.64
C GLN A 91 13.41 -23.29 17.83
N GLN A 92 13.50 -23.15 16.51
CA GLN A 92 12.38 -22.98 15.59
C GLN A 92 12.50 -23.95 14.42
N ALA A 93 12.30 -25.23 14.70
CA ALA A 93 12.40 -26.32 13.72
C ALA A 93 11.46 -26.19 12.52
N GLU A 94 10.40 -25.37 12.63
CA GLU A 94 9.44 -25.07 11.55
C GLU A 94 10.09 -24.43 10.32
N PHE A 95 11.20 -23.70 10.47
CA PHE A 95 11.94 -23.14 9.36
C PHE A 95 12.68 -24.19 8.54
N GLY A 96 12.76 -25.43 9.03
CA GLY A 96 13.50 -26.51 8.39
C GLY A 96 15.01 -26.35 8.50
N GLY A 97 15.71 -26.94 7.56
CA GLY A 97 17.16 -26.90 7.54
C GLY A 97 17.72 -27.51 6.26
N ILE A 98 19.01 -27.78 6.27
CA ILE A 98 19.75 -28.24 5.11
C ILE A 98 20.34 -29.62 5.38
N ALA A 99 20.03 -30.56 4.50
CA ALA A 99 20.65 -31.87 4.48
C ALA A 99 21.83 -31.90 3.49
N PHE A 100 22.93 -32.51 3.89
CA PHE A 100 24.13 -32.66 3.06
C PHE A 100 24.31 -34.11 2.63
N ALA A 101 24.67 -34.33 1.36
CA ALA A 101 24.84 -35.66 0.81
C ALA A 101 26.08 -36.40 1.39
N LYS A 102 27.05 -35.68 1.98
CA LYS A 102 28.27 -36.22 2.59
C LYS A 102 28.55 -35.52 3.92
N ALA A 103 29.28 -36.22 4.82
CA ALA A 103 29.76 -35.64 6.06
C ALA A 103 30.69 -34.44 5.78
N LEU A 104 30.44 -33.33 6.47
CA LEU A 104 31.28 -32.15 6.44
C LEU A 104 32.45 -32.29 7.43
N ASN A 105 33.60 -31.75 7.09
CA ASN A 105 34.68 -31.58 8.04
C ASN A 105 34.34 -30.46 9.07
N ALA A 106 35.14 -30.32 10.11
CA ALA A 106 34.87 -29.35 11.19
C ALA A 106 34.78 -27.91 10.69
N GLU A 107 35.62 -27.50 9.74
CA GLU A 107 35.65 -26.17 9.16
C GLU A 107 34.41 -25.92 8.27
N GLN A 108 34.08 -26.88 7.41
CA GLN A 108 32.88 -26.84 6.58
C GLN A 108 31.59 -26.78 7.41
N LEU A 109 31.55 -27.53 8.52
CA LEU A 109 30.42 -27.55 9.44
C LEU A 109 30.22 -26.16 10.12
N ALA A 110 31.33 -25.57 10.59
CA ALA A 110 31.30 -24.23 11.19
C ALA A 110 30.81 -23.18 10.19
N LEU A 111 31.29 -23.22 8.95
CA LEU A 111 30.85 -22.33 7.88
C LEU A 111 29.35 -22.54 7.57
N ALA A 112 28.91 -23.79 7.44
CA ALA A 112 27.53 -24.13 7.14
C ALA A 112 26.56 -23.64 8.25
N ASN A 113 26.93 -23.84 9.53
CA ASN A 113 26.15 -23.33 10.67
C ASN A 113 26.04 -21.82 10.66
N THR A 114 27.15 -21.11 10.40
CA THR A 114 27.12 -19.63 10.30
C THR A 114 26.26 -19.16 9.13
N ALA A 115 26.37 -19.82 7.98
CA ALA A 115 25.55 -19.50 6.81
C ALA A 115 24.07 -19.80 7.04
N CYS A 116 23.71 -20.90 7.70
CA CYS A 116 22.33 -21.22 8.08
C CYS A 116 21.74 -20.17 9.03
N SER A 117 22.50 -19.74 10.05
CA SER A 117 22.08 -18.66 10.95
C SER A 117 21.86 -17.33 10.20
N LEU A 118 22.70 -17.04 9.21
CA LEU A 118 22.55 -15.85 8.37
C LEU A 118 21.28 -15.93 7.50
N LEU A 119 21.02 -17.08 6.87
CA LEU A 119 19.78 -17.28 6.09
C LEU A 119 18.56 -17.12 6.97
N TYR A 120 18.57 -17.72 8.17
CA TYR A 120 17.49 -17.56 9.15
C TYR A 120 17.20 -16.10 9.46
N GLN A 121 18.24 -15.32 9.79
CA GLN A 121 18.07 -13.87 10.09
C GLN A 121 17.49 -13.09 8.92
N VAL A 122 17.91 -13.40 7.69
CA VAL A 122 17.38 -12.75 6.50
C VAL A 122 15.90 -13.11 6.28
N GLN A 123 15.54 -14.39 6.41
CA GLN A 123 14.15 -14.85 6.26
C GLN A 123 13.23 -14.30 7.34
N GLU A 124 13.67 -14.29 8.61
CA GLU A 124 12.93 -13.69 9.72
C GLU A 124 12.67 -12.20 9.47
N LYS A 125 13.69 -11.46 9.01
CA LYS A 125 13.57 -10.06 8.66
C LYS A 125 12.57 -9.83 7.50
N THR A 126 12.58 -10.67 6.48
CA THR A 126 11.64 -10.61 5.35
C THR A 126 10.21 -10.84 5.84
N LEU A 127 10.00 -11.89 6.64
CA LEU A 127 8.68 -12.20 7.22
C LEU A 127 8.15 -11.06 8.12
N LEU A 128 8.99 -10.49 8.97
CA LEU A 128 8.62 -9.35 9.82
C LEU A 128 8.27 -8.10 9.01
N ARG A 129 8.96 -7.88 7.89
CA ARG A 129 8.63 -6.77 6.96
C ARG A 129 7.26 -6.97 6.32
N GLU A 130 6.95 -8.16 5.84
CA GLU A 130 5.64 -8.50 5.27
C GLU A 130 4.52 -8.32 6.30
N GLN A 131 4.70 -8.84 7.51
CA GLN A 131 3.74 -8.66 8.60
C GLN A 131 3.55 -7.17 8.97
N SER A 132 4.64 -6.42 9.06
CA SER A 132 4.57 -4.98 9.35
C SER A 132 3.88 -4.20 8.24
N ALA A 133 4.09 -4.56 6.98
CA ALA A 133 3.40 -3.95 5.84
C ALA A 133 1.89 -4.24 5.89
N ALA A 134 1.49 -5.50 6.15
CA ALA A 134 0.09 -5.88 6.30
C ALA A 134 -0.60 -5.12 7.45
N ILE A 135 0.06 -5.03 8.62
CA ILE A 135 -0.47 -4.27 9.78
C ILE A 135 -0.62 -2.79 9.44
N LYS A 136 0.33 -2.19 8.72
CA LYS A 136 0.23 -0.78 8.30
C LYS A 136 -0.96 -0.54 7.39
N VAL A 137 -1.16 -1.40 6.38
CA VAL A 137 -2.31 -1.31 5.46
C VAL A 137 -3.63 -1.42 6.24
N GLN A 138 -3.72 -2.37 7.16
CA GLN A 138 -4.91 -2.54 7.98
C GLN A 138 -5.16 -1.32 8.89
N ALA A 139 -4.11 -0.78 9.52
CA ALA A 139 -4.21 0.42 10.37
C ALA A 139 -4.63 1.66 9.56
N GLU A 140 -4.15 1.81 8.32
CA GLU A 140 -4.57 2.90 7.43
C GLU A 140 -6.05 2.76 7.02
N LEU A 141 -6.49 1.54 6.73
CA LEU A 141 -7.90 1.26 6.44
C LEU A 141 -8.80 1.61 7.62
N GLU A 142 -8.42 1.21 8.84
CA GLU A 142 -9.17 1.54 10.06
C GLU A 142 -9.18 3.04 10.35
N ARG A 143 -8.05 3.73 10.16
CA ARG A 143 -7.99 5.20 10.29
C ARG A 143 -8.92 5.89 9.31
N SER A 144 -8.90 5.46 8.04
CA SER A 144 -9.79 5.97 7.01
C SER A 144 -11.26 5.79 7.40
N LYS A 145 -11.63 4.56 7.82
CA LYS A 145 -12.99 4.24 8.30
C LYS A 145 -13.41 5.11 9.50
N ASN A 146 -12.53 5.30 10.49
CA ASN A 146 -12.82 6.10 11.66
C ASN A 146 -12.97 7.60 11.32
N THR A 147 -12.15 8.10 10.40
CA THR A 147 -12.26 9.47 9.91
C THR A 147 -13.59 9.70 9.21
N LEU A 148 -14.04 8.74 8.38
CA LEU A 148 -15.34 8.75 7.74
C LEU A 148 -16.49 8.75 8.73
N LEU A 149 -16.46 7.86 9.73
CA LEU A 149 -17.50 7.79 10.76
C LEU A 149 -17.57 9.07 11.59
N ARG A 150 -16.43 9.71 11.85
CA ARG A 150 -16.36 10.97 12.60
C ARG A 150 -16.95 12.14 11.80
N SER A 151 -16.57 12.27 10.52
CA SER A 151 -17.15 13.27 9.62
C SER A 151 -18.67 13.09 9.48
N LEU A 152 -19.11 11.85 9.23
CA LEU A 152 -20.52 11.50 9.12
C LEU A 152 -21.29 11.86 10.39
N SER A 153 -20.73 11.53 11.57
CA SER A 153 -21.37 11.85 12.85
C SER A 153 -21.53 13.35 13.08
N HIS A 154 -20.56 14.13 12.62
CA HIS A 154 -20.62 15.59 12.66
C HIS A 154 -21.71 16.14 11.73
N ASP A 155 -21.73 15.68 10.47
CA ASP A 155 -22.66 16.13 9.43
C ASP A 155 -24.11 15.74 9.71
N LEU A 156 -24.34 14.66 10.47
CA LEU A 156 -25.68 14.26 10.94
C LEU A 156 -26.10 15.04 12.21
N ARG A 157 -25.15 15.39 13.10
CA ARG A 157 -25.46 16.06 14.37
C ARG A 157 -26.00 17.45 14.17
N THR A 158 -25.44 18.22 13.25
CA THR A 158 -25.83 19.62 13.00
C THR A 158 -27.29 19.76 12.61
N PRO A 159 -27.79 19.10 11.53
CA PRO A 159 -29.20 19.16 11.16
C PRO A 159 -30.12 18.61 12.23
N LEU A 160 -29.70 17.54 12.93
CA LEU A 160 -30.49 16.95 14.01
C LEU A 160 -30.64 17.92 15.21
N ALA A 161 -29.56 18.60 15.61
CA ALA A 161 -29.62 19.61 16.67
C ALA A 161 -30.54 20.78 16.33
N THR A 162 -30.53 21.22 15.06
CA THR A 162 -31.42 22.29 14.58
C THR A 162 -32.89 21.85 14.59
N ILE A 163 -33.16 20.61 14.14
CA ILE A 163 -34.52 20.03 14.21
C ILE A 163 -35.00 19.95 15.67
N MET A 164 -34.16 19.43 16.56
CA MET A 164 -34.48 19.31 17.98
C MET A 164 -34.74 20.68 18.60
N GLY A 165 -33.90 21.68 18.34
CA GLY A 165 -34.06 23.04 18.86
C GLY A 165 -35.35 23.71 18.38
N ALA A 166 -35.61 23.64 17.08
CA ALA A 166 -36.85 24.18 16.48
C ALA A 166 -38.10 23.45 17.01
N SER A 167 -38.05 22.12 17.13
CA SER A 167 -39.15 21.33 17.69
C SER A 167 -39.38 21.61 19.18
N SER A 168 -38.31 21.78 19.97
CA SER A 168 -38.42 22.13 21.39
C SER A 168 -39.07 23.51 21.57
N MET A 169 -38.68 24.48 20.74
CA MET A 169 -39.28 25.82 20.76
C MET A 169 -40.76 25.79 20.41
N LEU A 170 -41.19 24.96 19.44
CA LEU A 170 -42.58 24.79 19.05
C LEU A 170 -43.40 24.00 20.10
N ALA A 171 -42.78 23.19 20.93
CA ALA A 171 -43.40 22.37 21.95
C ALA A 171 -43.45 23.03 23.32
N ASP A 172 -42.92 24.26 23.49
CA ASP A 172 -42.88 24.98 24.73
C ASP A 172 -44.18 25.80 24.91
N ASP A 173 -45.05 25.35 25.80
CA ASP A 173 -46.34 25.98 26.10
C ASP A 173 -46.17 27.35 26.81
N ASP A 174 -45.01 27.62 27.43
CA ASP A 174 -44.77 28.89 28.12
C ASP A 174 -44.39 30.02 27.18
N ILE A 175 -44.11 29.71 25.88
CA ILE A 175 -43.72 30.70 24.88
C ILE A 175 -44.88 30.96 23.89
N GLN A 176 -45.45 32.15 23.90
CA GLN A 176 -46.40 32.57 22.88
C GLN A 176 -45.67 32.93 21.59
N LEU A 177 -45.66 32.00 20.60
CA LEU A 177 -45.05 32.23 19.29
C LEU A 177 -46.04 32.89 18.32
N SER A 178 -45.53 33.83 17.50
CA SER A 178 -46.33 34.39 16.39
C SER A 178 -46.49 33.31 15.27
N SER A 179 -47.51 33.47 14.44
CA SER A 179 -47.77 32.57 13.30
C SER A 179 -46.62 32.55 12.29
N GLU A 180 -45.88 33.66 12.17
CA GLU A 180 -44.69 33.80 11.33
C GLU A 180 -43.55 32.93 11.86
N VAL A 181 -43.28 32.99 13.17
CA VAL A 181 -42.23 32.19 13.84
C VAL A 181 -42.55 30.70 13.76
N ILE A 182 -43.82 30.31 13.94
CA ILE A 182 -44.23 28.92 13.79
C ILE A 182 -43.94 28.40 12.38
N LYS A 183 -44.29 29.18 11.36
CA LYS A 183 -44.02 28.83 9.96
C LYS A 183 -42.51 28.75 9.68
N GLU A 184 -41.74 29.69 10.20
CA GLU A 184 -40.28 29.68 10.06
C GLU A 184 -39.64 28.45 10.67
N GLN A 185 -40.02 28.11 11.92
CA GLN A 185 -39.49 26.92 12.59
C GLN A 185 -39.92 25.60 11.89
N ALA A 186 -41.16 25.54 11.39
CA ALA A 186 -41.64 24.38 10.62
C ALA A 186 -40.87 24.26 9.29
N ALA A 187 -40.57 25.36 8.63
CA ALA A 187 -39.74 25.37 7.40
C ALA A 187 -38.31 24.93 7.69
N ASN A 188 -37.73 25.39 8.80
CA ASN A 188 -36.39 24.97 9.24
C ASN A 188 -36.34 23.44 9.53
N ILE A 189 -37.31 22.91 10.25
CA ILE A 189 -37.42 21.45 10.50
C ILE A 189 -37.49 20.67 9.19
N TYR A 190 -38.31 21.12 8.26
CA TYR A 190 -38.49 20.48 6.94
C TYR A 190 -37.17 20.47 6.14
N GLU A 191 -36.49 21.63 6.03
CA GLU A 191 -35.25 21.73 5.28
C GLU A 191 -34.12 20.92 5.90
N GLN A 192 -33.99 20.96 7.24
CA GLN A 192 -32.98 20.16 7.93
C GLN A 192 -33.25 18.65 7.84
N SER A 193 -34.52 18.25 7.83
CA SER A 193 -34.93 16.86 7.60
C SER A 193 -34.56 16.39 6.19
N LYS A 194 -34.72 17.28 5.20
CA LYS A 194 -34.31 16.99 3.81
C LYS A 194 -32.80 16.84 3.68
N ILE A 195 -32.00 17.70 4.33
CA ILE A 195 -30.54 17.58 4.39
C ILE A 195 -30.15 16.25 5.04
N LEU A 196 -30.75 15.90 6.17
CA LEU A 196 -30.50 14.64 6.86
C LEU A 196 -30.77 13.43 5.96
N ASN A 197 -31.89 13.44 5.20
CA ASN A 197 -32.20 12.38 4.26
C ASN A 197 -31.16 12.27 3.14
N GLN A 198 -30.66 13.39 2.61
CA GLN A 198 -29.57 13.40 1.63
C GLN A 198 -28.30 12.75 2.17
N HIS A 199 -27.94 12.99 3.44
CA HIS A 199 -26.81 12.34 4.08
C HIS A 199 -27.00 10.83 4.19
N PHE A 200 -28.21 10.36 4.56
CA PHE A 200 -28.55 8.94 4.57
C PHE A 200 -28.42 8.29 3.19
N ASP A 201 -28.91 8.96 2.14
CA ASP A 201 -28.78 8.47 0.77
C ASP A 201 -27.31 8.29 0.38
N LYS A 202 -26.42 9.22 0.78
CA LYS A 202 -24.96 9.12 0.54
C LYS A 202 -24.32 7.95 1.30
N VAL A 203 -24.76 7.69 2.54
CA VAL A 203 -24.29 6.53 3.32
C VAL A 203 -24.70 5.21 2.65
N MET A 204 -25.94 5.14 2.17
CA MET A 204 -26.44 3.97 1.44
C MET A 204 -25.69 3.79 0.11
N GLU A 205 -25.38 4.88 -0.59
CA GLU A 205 -24.60 4.85 -1.82
C GLU A 205 -23.17 4.35 -1.56
N LEU A 206 -22.51 4.81 -0.49
CA LEU A 206 -21.19 4.32 -0.07
C LEU A 206 -21.22 2.83 0.32
N SER A 207 -22.24 2.39 1.04
CA SER A 207 -22.45 0.97 1.38
C SER A 207 -22.60 0.11 0.12
N LYS A 208 -23.35 0.60 -0.89
CA LYS A 208 -23.51 -0.06 -2.18
C LYS A 208 -22.18 -0.16 -2.93
N VAL A 209 -21.40 0.92 -2.97
CA VAL A 209 -20.09 0.96 -3.61
C VAL A 209 -19.14 -0.06 -2.97
N ASN A 210 -19.08 -0.11 -1.64
CA ASN A 210 -18.24 -1.09 -0.93
C ASN A 210 -18.62 -2.54 -1.26
N LYS A 211 -19.91 -2.85 -1.37
CA LYS A 211 -20.38 -4.18 -1.75
C LYS A 211 -20.04 -4.54 -3.20
N LEU A 212 -20.14 -3.59 -4.12
CA LEU A 212 -19.77 -3.78 -5.53
C LEU A 212 -18.25 -3.92 -5.70
N ALA A 213 -17.47 -3.24 -4.87
CA ALA A 213 -16.01 -3.29 -4.87
C ALA A 213 -15.43 -4.68 -4.60
N GLU A 214 -16.18 -5.56 -3.92
CA GLU A 214 -15.79 -6.95 -3.68
C GLU A 214 -15.80 -7.80 -4.96
N ASN A 215 -16.53 -7.36 -6.01
CA ASN A 215 -16.66 -8.15 -7.24
C ASN A 215 -16.83 -7.23 -8.47
N ILE A 216 -15.76 -6.56 -8.87
CA ILE A 216 -15.72 -5.57 -9.95
C ILE A 216 -15.92 -6.23 -11.32
N LYS A 217 -16.86 -5.71 -12.09
CA LYS A 217 -17.17 -6.18 -13.45
C LYS A 217 -16.51 -5.30 -14.49
N TRP A 218 -15.31 -5.67 -14.90
CA TRP A 218 -14.54 -4.92 -15.90
C TRP A 218 -15.14 -5.11 -17.30
N GLN A 219 -15.52 -3.99 -17.95
CA GLN A 219 -16.03 -3.98 -19.33
C GLN A 219 -15.62 -2.72 -20.09
N LYS A 220 -15.74 -2.77 -21.42
CA LYS A 220 -15.51 -1.60 -22.28
C LYS A 220 -16.73 -0.70 -22.25
N LEU A 221 -16.53 0.56 -21.94
CA LEU A 221 -17.60 1.54 -21.70
C LEU A 221 -17.38 2.80 -22.54
N PRO A 222 -18.38 3.23 -23.32
CA PRO A 222 -18.33 4.53 -23.97
C PRO A 222 -18.43 5.66 -22.94
N ILE A 223 -17.44 6.53 -22.90
CA ILE A 223 -17.36 7.62 -21.89
C ILE A 223 -18.56 8.53 -21.93
N LEU A 224 -19.02 8.91 -23.12
CA LEU A 224 -20.17 9.80 -23.26
C LEU A 224 -21.47 9.20 -22.71
N THR A 225 -21.65 7.88 -22.86
CA THR A 225 -22.78 7.17 -22.27
C THR A 225 -22.72 7.21 -20.75
N LEU A 226 -21.57 6.90 -20.16
CA LEU A 226 -21.38 6.97 -18.69
C LEU A 226 -21.67 8.36 -18.13
N ILE A 227 -21.18 9.43 -18.80
CA ILE A 227 -21.42 10.80 -18.35
C ILE A 227 -22.92 11.15 -18.47
N SER A 228 -23.59 10.68 -19.53
CA SER A 228 -25.02 10.90 -19.72
C SER A 228 -25.86 10.21 -18.66
N GLU A 229 -25.52 8.97 -18.32
CA GLU A 229 -26.19 8.18 -17.26
C GLU A 229 -25.94 8.77 -15.87
N ALA A 230 -24.71 9.19 -15.58
CA ALA A 230 -24.37 9.90 -14.35
C ALA A 230 -25.17 11.20 -14.20
N LYS A 231 -25.33 11.97 -15.28
CA LYS A 231 -26.15 13.18 -15.31
C LYS A 231 -27.65 12.87 -15.08
N SER A 232 -28.15 11.82 -15.72
CA SER A 232 -29.54 11.36 -15.56
C SER A 232 -29.84 10.93 -14.12
N ARG A 233 -28.91 10.25 -13.47
CA ARG A 233 -29.02 9.84 -12.07
C ARG A 233 -29.22 11.01 -11.10
N ARG A 234 -28.73 12.21 -11.43
CA ARG A 234 -28.82 13.45 -10.64
C ARG A 234 -29.67 14.54 -11.31
N GLN A 235 -30.63 14.15 -12.10
CA GLN A 235 -31.40 15.10 -12.92
C GLN A 235 -32.04 16.24 -12.11
N GLN A 236 -32.52 15.96 -10.89
CA GLN A 236 -33.12 16.97 -10.02
C GLN A 236 -32.09 17.99 -9.52
N GLN A 237 -30.91 17.56 -9.16
CA GLN A 237 -29.81 18.40 -8.67
C GLN A 237 -29.13 19.18 -9.81
N LEU A 238 -29.18 18.66 -11.05
CA LEU A 238 -28.52 19.20 -12.23
C LEU A 238 -29.49 19.95 -13.17
N HIS A 239 -30.69 20.35 -12.72
CA HIS A 239 -31.74 20.89 -13.58
C HIS A 239 -31.31 22.13 -14.41
N ASN A 240 -30.52 23.05 -13.81
CA ASN A 240 -30.00 24.25 -14.49
C ASN A 240 -28.48 24.22 -14.69
N PHE A 241 -27.86 23.04 -14.55
CA PHE A 241 -26.41 22.90 -14.61
C PHE A 241 -25.92 22.77 -16.06
N LYS A 242 -25.01 23.66 -16.46
CA LYS A 242 -24.39 23.65 -17.79
C LYS A 242 -23.12 22.84 -17.76
N LEU A 243 -23.13 21.65 -18.36
CA LEU A 243 -21.97 20.80 -18.50
C LEU A 243 -21.41 20.85 -19.92
N HIS A 244 -20.18 21.33 -20.06
CA HIS A 244 -19.42 21.21 -21.29
C HIS A 244 -18.57 19.95 -21.22
N ILE A 245 -18.60 19.10 -22.26
CA ILE A 245 -17.90 17.82 -22.29
C ILE A 245 -16.86 17.85 -23.41
N GLU A 246 -15.60 17.65 -23.03
CA GLU A 246 -14.48 17.52 -23.96
C GLU A 246 -14.05 16.04 -24.02
N ALA A 247 -14.70 15.27 -24.87
CA ALA A 247 -14.37 13.89 -25.17
C ALA A 247 -14.64 13.59 -26.64
N GLN A 248 -13.83 12.74 -27.23
CA GLN A 248 -14.09 12.27 -28.59
C GLN A 248 -15.30 11.33 -28.60
N GLN A 249 -16.07 11.35 -29.67
CA GLN A 249 -17.33 10.59 -29.78
C GLN A 249 -17.12 9.06 -29.68
N GLN A 250 -15.90 8.56 -29.95
CA GLN A 250 -15.53 7.16 -29.87
C GLN A 250 -14.66 6.82 -28.66
N SER A 251 -14.53 7.72 -27.71
CA SER A 251 -13.73 7.45 -26.48
C SER A 251 -14.33 6.32 -25.66
N ILE A 252 -13.51 5.30 -25.41
CA ILE A 252 -13.87 4.10 -24.64
C ILE A 252 -12.92 3.99 -23.45
N CYS A 253 -13.45 3.67 -22.29
CA CYS A 253 -12.64 3.29 -21.13
C CYS A 253 -12.93 1.85 -20.70
N PHE A 254 -12.07 1.31 -19.81
CA PHE A 254 -12.25 0.04 -19.14
C PHE A 254 -12.60 0.28 -17.67
N GLY A 255 -13.62 -0.39 -17.15
CA GLY A 255 -14.02 -0.27 -15.75
C GLY A 255 -15.35 -0.93 -15.44
N ASP A 256 -15.81 -0.77 -14.21
CA ASP A 256 -17.16 -1.15 -13.78
C ASP A 256 -18.13 0.01 -14.02
N GLU A 257 -19.15 -0.25 -14.85
CA GLU A 257 -20.13 0.75 -15.28
C GLU A 257 -20.83 1.43 -14.10
N THR A 258 -21.33 0.62 -13.15
CA THR A 258 -22.09 1.13 -12.01
C THR A 258 -21.21 1.96 -11.07
N LEU A 259 -19.99 1.52 -10.82
CA LEU A 259 -19.06 2.23 -9.94
C LEU A 259 -18.61 3.56 -10.56
N LEU A 260 -18.23 3.55 -11.84
CA LEU A 260 -17.82 4.79 -12.54
C LEU A 260 -18.99 5.77 -12.70
N GLU A 261 -20.21 5.28 -12.99
CA GLU A 261 -21.42 6.12 -13.04
C GLU A 261 -21.69 6.80 -11.69
N ILE A 262 -21.57 6.07 -10.57
CA ILE A 262 -21.72 6.63 -9.22
C ILE A 262 -20.66 7.69 -8.96
N ALA A 263 -19.40 7.47 -9.31
CA ALA A 263 -18.32 8.44 -9.10
C ALA A 263 -18.57 9.71 -9.93
N PHE A 264 -18.89 9.58 -11.22
CA PHE A 264 -19.17 10.74 -12.09
C PHE A 264 -20.38 11.52 -11.60
N ALA A 265 -21.45 10.84 -11.16
CA ALA A 265 -22.63 11.48 -10.59
C ALA A 265 -22.29 12.29 -9.32
N ASN A 266 -21.42 11.78 -8.45
CA ASN A 266 -20.96 12.50 -7.26
C ASN A 266 -20.07 13.69 -7.62
N MET A 267 -19.19 13.57 -8.61
CA MET A 267 -18.40 14.72 -9.11
C MET A 267 -19.30 15.83 -9.66
N LEU A 268 -20.30 15.48 -10.49
CA LEU A 268 -21.26 16.44 -11.06
C LEU A 268 -22.12 17.11 -9.98
N GLU A 269 -22.61 16.34 -9.01
CA GLU A 269 -23.41 16.88 -7.89
C GLU A 269 -22.58 17.88 -7.06
N ASN A 270 -21.31 17.58 -6.76
CA ASN A 270 -20.43 18.49 -6.06
C ASN A 270 -20.20 19.79 -6.87
N ALA A 271 -19.95 19.68 -8.17
CA ALA A 271 -19.79 20.85 -9.03
C ALA A 271 -21.07 21.73 -9.10
N ALA A 272 -22.25 21.11 -9.11
CA ALA A 272 -23.52 21.85 -9.09
C ALA A 272 -23.79 22.51 -7.73
N ARG A 273 -23.42 21.83 -6.64
CA ARG A 273 -23.69 22.31 -5.26
C ARG A 273 -22.79 23.47 -4.86
N TYR A 274 -21.50 23.38 -5.19
CA TYR A 274 -20.46 24.34 -4.76
C TYR A 274 -20.01 25.30 -5.86
N GLY A 275 -20.43 25.09 -7.12
CA GLY A 275 -20.08 25.91 -8.26
C GLY A 275 -21.10 27.01 -8.56
N ASP A 276 -20.87 27.69 -9.66
CA ASP A 276 -21.74 28.76 -10.19
C ASP A 276 -22.83 28.27 -11.16
N GLY A 277 -23.02 26.94 -11.25
CA GLY A 277 -23.98 26.32 -12.15
C GLY A 277 -23.39 25.88 -13.50
N SER A 278 -22.06 25.91 -13.66
CA SER A 278 -21.39 25.45 -14.86
C SER A 278 -20.14 24.60 -14.52
N ALA A 279 -19.79 23.64 -15.39
CA ALA A 279 -18.52 22.91 -15.32
C ALA A 279 -18.06 22.46 -16.70
N ASN A 280 -16.74 22.24 -16.80
CA ASN A 280 -16.09 21.58 -17.92
C ASN A 280 -15.60 20.19 -17.48
N MET A 281 -15.97 19.14 -18.21
CA MET A 281 -15.57 17.75 -17.96
C MET A 281 -14.75 17.26 -19.15
N GLN A 282 -13.49 16.91 -18.90
CA GLN A 282 -12.56 16.43 -19.91
C GLN A 282 -12.17 14.97 -19.65
N PHE A 283 -12.21 14.15 -20.70
CA PHE A 283 -11.66 12.80 -20.68
C PHE A 283 -10.28 12.79 -21.33
N ILE A 284 -9.31 12.21 -20.63
CA ILE A 284 -7.92 12.09 -21.07
C ILE A 284 -7.50 10.63 -20.96
N GLU A 285 -6.99 10.08 -22.07
CA GLU A 285 -6.37 8.76 -22.12
C GLU A 285 -4.86 8.93 -22.27
N THR A 286 -4.09 8.26 -21.39
CA THR A 286 -2.63 8.24 -21.41
C THR A 286 -2.13 6.80 -21.47
N GLN A 287 -0.81 6.60 -21.67
CA GLN A 287 -0.21 5.28 -21.58
C GLN A 287 -0.31 4.75 -20.14
N GLY A 288 -1.31 3.89 -19.88
CA GLY A 288 -1.49 3.22 -18.58
C GLY A 288 -2.67 3.72 -17.74
N GLU A 289 -3.21 4.90 -18.00
CA GLU A 289 -4.28 5.49 -17.17
C GLU A 289 -5.35 6.19 -18.00
N TYR A 290 -6.59 6.12 -17.50
CA TYR A 290 -7.70 7.01 -17.90
C TYR A 290 -7.88 8.10 -16.84
N GLN A 291 -8.28 9.29 -17.27
CA GLN A 291 -8.56 10.40 -16.37
C GLN A 291 -9.85 11.10 -16.77
N ILE A 292 -10.72 11.37 -15.82
CA ILE A 292 -11.79 12.35 -15.91
C ILE A 292 -11.40 13.56 -15.06
N VAL A 293 -11.35 14.72 -15.71
CA VAL A 293 -11.06 16.01 -15.06
C VAL A 293 -12.30 16.85 -15.13
N LEU A 294 -12.89 17.19 -13.99
CA LEU A 294 -14.02 18.09 -13.86
C LEU A 294 -13.54 19.42 -13.25
N THR A 295 -13.71 20.52 -13.98
CA THR A 295 -13.33 21.86 -13.52
C THR A 295 -14.57 22.74 -13.46
N ASN A 296 -14.80 23.40 -12.34
CA ASN A 296 -15.87 24.35 -12.17
C ASN A 296 -15.43 25.62 -11.42
N PRO A 297 -15.95 26.78 -11.74
CA PRO A 297 -15.82 27.97 -10.89
C PRO A 297 -16.53 27.76 -9.56
N PHE A 298 -15.98 28.31 -8.47
CA PHE A 298 -16.70 28.38 -7.20
C PHE A 298 -16.82 29.81 -6.70
N ALA A 299 -17.99 30.15 -6.17
CA ALA A 299 -18.23 31.46 -5.61
C ALA A 299 -17.88 31.50 -4.12
N ASN A 300 -17.30 32.60 -3.63
CA ASN A 300 -16.98 32.84 -2.21
C ASN A 300 -18.20 32.85 -1.26
N LYS A 301 -19.25 32.11 -1.55
CA LYS A 301 -20.52 32.20 -0.83
C LYS A 301 -20.60 31.42 0.48
N HIS A 302 -19.58 30.68 0.80
CA HIS A 302 -19.52 30.03 2.11
C HIS A 302 -18.15 30.31 2.75
N GLU A 303 -18.16 31.04 3.86
CA GLU A 303 -17.29 30.75 4.98
C GLU A 303 -17.52 29.28 5.37
N THR A 304 -17.10 28.37 4.50
CA THR A 304 -16.91 26.98 4.89
C THR A 304 -15.78 27.03 5.89
N SER A 305 -16.14 26.83 7.16
CA SER A 305 -15.20 26.57 8.22
C SER A 305 -14.10 25.65 7.66
N GLN A 306 -12.84 26.01 7.85
CA GLN A 306 -11.65 25.25 7.41
C GLN A 306 -11.61 23.81 7.93
N ASP A 307 -12.64 23.38 8.67
CA ASP A 307 -12.84 22.05 9.27
C ASP A 307 -13.87 21.17 8.53
N GLU A 308 -14.53 21.65 7.47
CA GLU A 308 -15.40 20.76 6.67
C GLU A 308 -14.55 19.84 5.83
N GLY A 309 -14.23 18.70 6.45
CA GLY A 309 -13.52 17.58 5.85
C GLY A 309 -14.18 17.10 4.56
N VAL A 310 -13.41 16.41 3.78
CA VAL A 310 -13.77 15.72 2.52
C VAL A 310 -15.17 15.13 2.64
N GLY A 311 -16.17 15.76 1.98
CA GLY A 311 -17.57 15.33 2.06
C GLY A 311 -17.76 13.90 1.52
N LEU A 312 -18.83 13.22 1.93
CA LEU A 312 -19.12 11.83 1.55
C LEU A 312 -19.04 11.56 0.03
N GLY A 313 -19.34 12.54 -0.80
CA GLY A 313 -19.21 12.41 -2.25
C GLY A 313 -17.78 12.21 -2.73
N SER A 314 -16.81 12.94 -2.14
CA SER A 314 -15.39 12.78 -2.45
C SER A 314 -14.85 11.43 -1.97
N VAL A 315 -15.35 10.94 -0.84
CA VAL A 315 -15.01 9.61 -0.33
C VAL A 315 -15.51 8.52 -1.27
N ILE A 316 -16.73 8.63 -1.78
CA ILE A 316 -17.28 7.68 -2.77
C ILE A 316 -16.38 7.66 -4.01
N CYS A 317 -15.96 8.83 -4.52
CA CYS A 317 -15.04 8.93 -5.66
C CYS A 317 -13.68 8.26 -5.36
N ASP A 318 -13.13 8.46 -4.17
CA ASP A 318 -11.85 7.86 -3.76
C ASP A 318 -11.94 6.33 -3.66
N VAL A 319 -13.03 5.80 -3.07
CA VAL A 319 -13.25 4.35 -3.03
C VAL A 319 -13.37 3.77 -4.42
N VAL A 320 -14.14 4.39 -5.31
CA VAL A 320 -14.28 3.94 -6.71
C VAL A 320 -12.95 3.97 -7.44
N ALA A 321 -12.17 5.05 -7.29
CA ALA A 321 -10.85 5.16 -7.89
C ALA A 321 -9.91 4.03 -7.42
N LYS A 322 -9.85 3.77 -6.11
CA LYS A 322 -9.04 2.69 -5.52
C LYS A 322 -9.45 1.32 -6.02
N CYS A 323 -10.76 1.05 -6.15
CA CYS A 323 -11.27 -0.18 -6.74
C CYS A 323 -10.79 -0.39 -8.19
N HIS A 324 -10.54 0.68 -8.92
CA HIS A 324 -10.02 0.66 -10.27
C HIS A 324 -8.50 0.87 -10.35
N GLN A 325 -7.77 0.60 -9.24
CA GLN A 325 -6.30 0.76 -9.12
C GLN A 325 -5.83 2.19 -9.43
N GLY A 326 -6.61 3.16 -9.00
CA GLY A 326 -6.39 4.57 -9.28
C GLY A 326 -6.46 5.44 -8.02
N ARG A 327 -6.69 6.73 -8.24
CA ARG A 327 -6.78 7.75 -7.19
C ARG A 327 -7.77 8.85 -7.54
N PHE A 328 -8.30 9.51 -6.53
CA PHE A 328 -9.14 10.70 -6.66
C PHE A 328 -8.41 11.91 -6.07
N GLU A 329 -8.42 13.03 -6.79
CA GLU A 329 -7.75 14.26 -6.38
C GLU A 329 -8.75 15.42 -6.47
N LEU A 330 -8.86 16.23 -5.40
CA LEU A 330 -9.64 17.46 -5.39
C LEU A 330 -8.72 18.64 -5.05
N THR A 331 -8.65 19.62 -5.93
CA THR A 331 -7.82 20.81 -5.77
C THR A 331 -8.69 22.06 -5.86
N LEU A 332 -8.56 22.94 -4.88
CA LEU A 332 -9.20 24.26 -4.87
C LEU A 332 -8.12 25.31 -5.12
N ASN A 333 -8.28 26.09 -6.21
CA ASN A 333 -7.38 27.19 -6.51
C ASN A 333 -8.08 28.52 -6.16
N GLU A 334 -7.69 29.12 -5.04
CA GLU A 334 -8.27 30.37 -4.55
C GLU A 334 -7.95 31.57 -5.44
N GLN A 335 -6.83 31.55 -6.17
CA GLN A 335 -6.44 32.65 -7.05
C GLN A 335 -7.29 32.69 -8.31
N THR A 336 -7.58 31.54 -8.91
CA THR A 336 -8.40 31.41 -10.13
C THR A 336 -9.87 31.20 -9.83
N LYS A 337 -10.23 30.99 -8.55
CA LYS A 337 -11.59 30.61 -8.11
C LYS A 337 -12.12 29.38 -8.83
N GLN A 338 -11.27 28.39 -9.02
CA GLN A 338 -11.61 27.14 -9.70
C GLN A 338 -11.38 25.93 -8.80
N ALA A 339 -12.37 25.04 -8.76
CA ALA A 339 -12.26 23.71 -8.21
C ALA A 339 -11.96 22.72 -9.35
N THR A 340 -11.03 21.82 -9.13
CA THR A 340 -10.69 20.75 -10.08
C THR A 340 -10.75 19.42 -9.36
N ALA A 341 -11.67 18.55 -9.79
CA ALA A 341 -11.79 17.17 -9.35
C ALA A 341 -11.26 16.24 -10.44
N LYS A 342 -10.34 15.35 -10.10
CA LYS A 342 -9.74 14.36 -11.00
C LYS A 342 -9.98 12.96 -10.49
N LEU A 343 -10.61 12.14 -11.30
CA LEU A 343 -10.68 10.69 -11.11
C LEU A 343 -9.73 10.03 -12.09
N ILE A 344 -8.76 9.32 -11.59
CA ILE A 344 -7.71 8.65 -12.36
C ILE A 344 -7.80 7.16 -12.08
N TRP A 345 -7.75 6.31 -13.12
CA TRP A 345 -7.79 4.86 -12.96
C TRP A 345 -7.02 4.14 -14.05
N SER A 346 -6.65 2.87 -13.77
CA SER A 346 -5.84 2.05 -14.68
C SER A 346 -6.58 1.70 -15.96
N ASN A 347 -5.88 1.71 -17.10
CA ASN A 347 -6.39 1.22 -18.39
C ASN A 347 -6.06 -0.25 -18.67
N SER A 348 -5.33 -0.91 -17.76
CA SER A 348 -4.98 -2.32 -17.83
C SER A 348 -5.82 -3.14 -16.85
N ARG A 349 -6.23 -4.35 -17.25
CA ARG A 349 -6.68 -5.37 -16.29
C ARG A 349 -5.48 -5.72 -15.40
N GLY A 350 -5.62 -5.57 -14.07
CA GLY A 350 -4.62 -6.05 -13.12
C GLY A 350 -4.47 -7.57 -13.18
#